data_908e0d021e2cae57a4c085c10ddb9747
#
_entry.id   908e0d021e2cae57a4c085c10ddb9747
#
_cell.length_a   1.000
_cell.length_b   1.000
_cell.length_c   1.000
_cell.angle_alpha   90.00
_cell.angle_beta   90.00
_cell.angle_gamma   90.00
#
_symmetry.space_group_name_H-M   'P 1'
#
loop_
_entity.id
_entity.type
_entity.pdbx_description
1 polymer ?
#
loop_
_entity_poly.entity_id
_entity_poly.type
_entity_poly.pdbx_seq_one_letter_code
_entity_poly.pdbx_strand_id
1 'polypeptide(L)'
;VRLARTSLDPYPLALVAATDMLSHGVTTALHAGASQGTGDYEGELRAAIRGYLEAGLRTVICVSALDQGQIVSPSEDLPVFLDRLSPELSALLTEPSLPTYAGSAEDTIALMGRLQAEFGAEPTLSFRYALPGPQYVSDAFLSKIAADAKARGIGLHMILYESQVDWAVCQCMYPDGVLTRLDRLGLLSPDLTLVQGVWLSASEIELLAARGVCTVSTPGSNLRLRHGIARLGPLLRAGIPVALGTNNRALADDEDMLSELRLAAGLARVTDISQGGPWDDRPTTAEQFGMLTENGARAIGLAGIAGRLVVGGHADLMALSLQGIEGPSLDLDASLIDNILNRASARDVCLTMVAGEVRYREGALQGIDRECVSGLLREALTYSRAAADPAWPELWSELRAHLRYHYGAKIKLARQRLNSA
;
A
#
# COMPACT_ATOMS: atom_id res chain seq x y z
N VAL A 1 -3.38 -15.48 -3.58
CA VAL A 1 -1.93 -15.19 -3.70
C VAL A 1 -1.15 -15.69 -2.48
N ARG A 2 -1.67 -15.53 -1.24
CA ARG A 2 -0.97 -15.97 -0.02
C ARG A 2 -0.82 -17.49 0.08
N LEU A 3 -1.83 -18.24 -0.33
CA LEU A 3 -1.83 -19.71 -0.32
C LEU A 3 -0.80 -20.34 -1.27
N ALA A 4 -0.33 -19.59 -2.27
CA ALA A 4 0.67 -20.04 -3.23
C ALA A 4 2.11 -19.69 -2.85
N ARG A 5 2.33 -19.01 -1.72
CA ARG A 5 3.67 -18.61 -1.30
C ARG A 5 4.23 -19.60 -0.30
N THR A 6 5.35 -20.18 -0.66
CA THR A 6 6.29 -20.74 0.32
C THR A 6 6.84 -19.58 1.18
N SER A 7 7.15 -19.87 2.43
CA SER A 7 7.73 -18.89 3.35
C SER A 7 9.01 -18.28 2.77
N LEU A 8 9.13 -16.97 2.85
CA LEU A 8 10.32 -16.22 2.47
C LEU A 8 10.85 -15.48 3.68
N ASP A 9 12.19 -15.49 3.85
CA ASP A 9 12.83 -14.66 4.85
C ASP A 9 12.57 -13.17 4.55
N PRO A 10 11.92 -12.41 5.43
CA PRO A 10 11.62 -11.01 5.21
C PRO A 10 12.84 -10.09 5.22
N TYR A 11 13.96 -10.50 5.84
CA TYR A 11 15.14 -9.65 5.92
C TYR A 11 15.75 -9.34 4.54
N PRO A 12 16.13 -10.32 3.68
CA PRO A 12 16.65 -10.00 2.36
C PRO A 12 15.62 -9.33 1.46
N LEU A 13 14.32 -9.60 1.64
CA LEU A 13 13.26 -8.91 0.90
C LEU A 13 13.22 -7.42 1.23
N ALA A 14 13.25 -7.07 2.52
CA ALA A 14 13.23 -5.69 2.99
C ALA A 14 14.51 -4.95 2.59
N LEU A 15 15.65 -5.59 2.71
CA LEU A 15 16.94 -5.02 2.38
C LEU A 15 17.05 -4.70 0.86
N VAL A 16 16.65 -5.63 -0.01
CA VAL A 16 16.62 -5.39 -1.47
C VAL A 16 15.63 -4.27 -1.80
N ALA A 17 14.42 -4.30 -1.25
CA ALA A 17 13.42 -3.26 -1.51
C ALA A 17 13.94 -1.88 -1.07
N ALA A 18 14.53 -1.78 0.13
CA ALA A 18 15.09 -0.54 0.63
C ALA A 18 16.24 -0.01 -0.23
N THR A 19 17.14 -0.88 -0.68
CA THR A 19 18.27 -0.48 -1.55
C THR A 19 17.80 0.00 -2.93
N ASP A 20 16.75 -0.60 -3.49
CA ASP A 20 16.14 -0.12 -4.73
C ASP A 20 15.45 1.24 -4.51
N MET A 21 14.63 1.38 -3.47
CA MET A 21 13.98 2.64 -3.11
C MET A 21 14.99 3.77 -2.95
N LEU A 22 16.07 3.56 -2.20
CA LEU A 22 17.14 4.55 -2.00
C LEU A 22 17.81 4.94 -3.33
N SER A 23 18.06 3.97 -4.21
CA SER A 23 18.64 4.25 -5.54
C SER A 23 17.70 5.00 -6.48
N HIS A 24 16.39 4.99 -6.18
CA HIS A 24 15.34 5.67 -6.93
C HIS A 24 14.85 6.96 -6.26
N GLY A 25 15.57 7.47 -5.25
CA GLY A 25 15.27 8.74 -4.61
C GLY A 25 14.21 8.68 -3.51
N VAL A 26 13.72 7.50 -3.17
CA VAL A 26 12.75 7.32 -2.09
C VAL A 26 13.47 7.37 -0.75
N THR A 27 13.09 8.30 0.10
CA THR A 27 13.70 8.50 1.42
C THR A 27 12.91 7.80 2.53
N THR A 28 11.61 7.59 2.30
CA THR A 28 10.69 7.08 3.31
C THR A 28 9.68 6.13 2.70
N ALA A 29 9.47 4.98 3.34
CA ALA A 29 8.47 3.98 2.92
C ALA A 29 7.56 3.54 4.07
N LEU A 30 6.39 3.03 3.73
CA LEU A 30 5.51 2.33 4.67
C LEU A 30 5.52 0.83 4.34
N HIS A 31 5.87 0.02 5.35
CA HIS A 31 5.76 -1.44 5.29
C HIS A 31 4.41 -1.87 5.86
N ALA A 32 3.50 -2.32 5.00
CA ALA A 32 2.11 -2.64 5.38
C ALA A 32 1.95 -3.89 6.28
N GLY A 33 3.04 -4.57 6.64
CA GLY A 33 3.03 -5.65 7.62
C GLY A 33 2.32 -6.93 7.14
N ALA A 34 2.33 -7.23 5.84
CA ALA A 34 1.78 -8.48 5.34
C ALA A 34 2.72 -9.66 5.69
N SER A 35 2.17 -10.73 6.31
CA SER A 35 2.95 -11.93 6.62
C SER A 35 3.54 -12.59 5.37
N GLN A 36 4.75 -13.09 5.48
CA GLN A 36 5.44 -13.86 4.45
C GLN A 36 5.23 -15.38 4.59
N GLY A 37 4.43 -15.79 5.59
CA GLY A 37 4.02 -17.19 5.74
C GLY A 37 5.01 -18.08 6.46
N THR A 38 5.88 -17.53 7.29
CA THR A 38 6.83 -18.33 8.11
C THR A 38 6.16 -18.99 9.31
N GLY A 39 4.96 -18.52 9.70
CA GLY A 39 4.27 -18.93 10.93
C GLY A 39 4.70 -18.14 12.16
N ASP A 40 5.75 -17.32 12.06
CA ASP A 40 6.23 -16.41 13.11
C ASP A 40 6.11 -14.96 12.65
N TYR A 41 4.91 -14.41 12.73
CA TYR A 41 4.64 -13.05 12.25
C TYR A 41 5.46 -11.97 12.98
N GLU A 42 5.70 -12.13 14.27
CA GLU A 42 6.54 -11.22 15.04
C GLU A 42 8.00 -11.27 14.59
N GLY A 43 8.55 -12.47 14.36
CA GLY A 43 9.87 -12.67 13.78
C GLY A 43 9.99 -12.10 12.36
N GLU A 44 8.94 -12.22 11.54
CA GLU A 44 8.88 -11.62 10.21
C GLU A 44 9.02 -10.09 10.27
N LEU A 45 8.29 -9.43 11.17
CA LEU A 45 8.38 -7.97 11.33
C LEU A 45 9.77 -7.53 11.81
N ARG A 46 10.36 -8.24 12.80
CA ARG A 46 11.73 -7.97 13.26
C ARG A 46 12.76 -8.14 12.15
N ALA A 47 12.61 -9.18 11.33
CA ALA A 47 13.51 -9.42 10.20
C ALA A 47 13.42 -8.30 9.16
N ALA A 48 12.20 -7.86 8.82
CA ALA A 48 11.98 -6.73 7.92
C ALA A 48 12.56 -5.41 8.49
N ILE A 49 12.33 -5.12 9.78
CA ILE A 49 12.89 -3.95 10.47
C ILE A 49 14.41 -3.93 10.35
N ARG A 50 15.09 -5.06 10.63
CA ARG A 50 16.56 -5.14 10.49
C ARG A 50 17.02 -4.81 9.07
N GLY A 51 16.34 -5.32 8.04
CA GLY A 51 16.66 -5.00 6.64
C GLY A 51 16.53 -3.51 6.31
N TYR A 52 15.50 -2.86 6.80
CA TYR A 52 15.30 -1.41 6.60
C TYR A 52 16.33 -0.57 7.36
N LEU A 53 16.64 -0.94 8.60
CA LEU A 53 17.65 -0.24 9.42
C LEU A 53 19.05 -0.38 8.80
N GLU A 54 19.40 -1.55 8.33
CA GLU A 54 20.68 -1.79 7.66
C GLU A 54 20.82 -0.97 6.38
N ALA A 55 19.74 -0.89 5.58
CA ALA A 55 19.72 -0.03 4.41
C ALA A 55 19.76 1.46 4.76
N GLY A 56 19.32 1.84 5.96
CA GLY A 56 19.18 3.22 6.41
C GLY A 56 18.01 3.96 5.75
N LEU A 57 16.97 3.24 5.33
CA LEU A 57 15.74 3.83 4.84
C LEU A 57 14.84 4.23 6.02
N ARG A 58 14.27 5.45 5.99
CA ARG A 58 13.21 5.77 6.94
C ARG A 58 11.97 4.93 6.67
N THR A 59 11.42 4.28 7.71
CA THR A 59 10.33 3.33 7.50
C THR A 59 9.24 3.47 8.56
N VAL A 60 8.00 3.43 8.11
CA VAL A 60 6.83 3.26 8.96
C VAL A 60 6.42 1.79 8.93
N ILE A 61 6.59 1.11 10.04
CA ILE A 61 6.24 -0.31 10.19
C ILE A 61 4.79 -0.43 10.64
N CYS A 62 4.01 -1.18 9.87
CA CYS A 62 2.64 -1.47 10.26
C CYS A 62 2.54 -2.85 10.90
N VAL A 63 1.80 -2.92 12.02
CA VAL A 63 1.31 -4.19 12.54
C VAL A 63 -0.05 -4.43 11.91
N SER A 64 -0.15 -5.51 11.13
CA SER A 64 -1.38 -5.87 10.42
C SER A 64 -2.11 -6.99 11.14
N ALA A 65 -3.44 -6.92 11.15
CA ALA A 65 -4.28 -7.97 11.71
C ALA A 65 -5.67 -8.00 11.08
N LEU A 66 -6.33 -9.13 11.24
CA LEU A 66 -7.70 -9.36 10.78
C LEU A 66 -8.34 -10.43 11.68
N ASP A 67 -9.64 -10.39 11.83
CA ASP A 67 -10.41 -11.38 12.59
C ASP A 67 -11.55 -12.01 11.78
N GLN A 68 -11.68 -11.67 10.49
CA GLN A 68 -12.74 -12.17 9.61
C GLN A 68 -12.23 -12.44 8.19
N GLY A 69 -12.95 -13.29 7.44
CA GLY A 69 -12.91 -13.35 5.98
C GLY A 69 -11.59 -13.76 5.33
N GLN A 70 -10.81 -14.62 5.95
CA GLN A 70 -9.47 -14.98 5.44
C GLN A 70 -9.49 -15.65 4.05
N ILE A 71 -10.52 -16.42 3.71
CA ILE A 71 -10.64 -17.17 2.46
C ILE A 71 -11.67 -16.51 1.55
N VAL A 72 -12.89 -16.30 2.06
CA VAL A 72 -13.97 -15.61 1.37
C VAL A 72 -14.62 -14.58 2.29
N SER A 73 -15.22 -13.56 1.69
CA SER A 73 -15.98 -12.52 2.40
C SER A 73 -17.40 -12.42 1.82
N PRO A 74 -18.43 -12.35 2.67
CA PRO A 74 -18.35 -12.42 4.14
C PRO A 74 -17.99 -13.84 4.64
N SER A 75 -17.54 -13.94 5.91
CA SER A 75 -17.10 -15.21 6.51
C SER A 75 -18.20 -16.26 6.57
N GLU A 76 -19.45 -15.86 6.66
CA GLU A 76 -20.63 -16.70 6.70
C GLU A 76 -20.81 -17.52 5.42
N ASP A 77 -20.23 -17.10 4.30
CA ASP A 77 -20.28 -17.83 3.04
C ASP A 77 -19.27 -19.00 2.99
N LEU A 78 -18.33 -19.07 3.94
CA LEU A 78 -17.23 -20.04 3.91
C LEU A 78 -17.69 -21.50 3.86
N PRO A 79 -18.65 -21.98 4.67
CA PRO A 79 -19.10 -23.36 4.60
C PRO A 79 -19.62 -23.73 3.21
N VAL A 80 -20.50 -22.89 2.65
CA VAL A 80 -21.08 -23.12 1.32
C VAL A 80 -20.03 -23.04 0.21
N PHE A 81 -18.99 -22.23 0.41
CA PHE A 81 -17.88 -22.13 -0.53
C PHE A 81 -17.02 -23.41 -0.50
N LEU A 82 -16.66 -23.90 0.68
CA LEU A 82 -15.85 -25.11 0.87
C LEU A 82 -16.55 -26.36 0.34
N ASP A 83 -17.87 -26.48 0.50
CA ASP A 83 -18.67 -27.62 -0.01
C ASP A 83 -18.63 -27.77 -1.55
N ARG A 84 -18.21 -26.73 -2.25
CA ARG A 84 -18.10 -26.74 -3.73
C ARG A 84 -16.71 -27.13 -4.24
N LEU A 85 -15.73 -27.20 -3.35
CA LEU A 85 -14.34 -27.50 -3.69
C LEU A 85 -14.09 -29.02 -3.66
N SER A 86 -13.01 -29.44 -4.31
CA SER A 86 -12.50 -30.79 -4.11
C SER A 86 -12.16 -31.04 -2.63
N PRO A 87 -12.26 -32.26 -2.13
CA PRO A 87 -11.89 -32.58 -0.74
C PRO A 87 -10.45 -32.16 -0.39
N GLU A 88 -9.53 -32.30 -1.34
CA GLU A 88 -8.13 -31.93 -1.19
C GLU A 88 -7.98 -30.42 -1.00
N LEU A 89 -8.61 -29.61 -1.86
CA LEU A 89 -8.55 -28.16 -1.78
C LEU A 89 -9.27 -27.63 -0.53
N SER A 90 -10.41 -28.21 -0.18
CA SER A 90 -11.14 -27.85 1.04
C SER A 90 -10.30 -28.13 2.29
N ALA A 91 -9.66 -29.30 2.38
CA ALA A 91 -8.75 -29.65 3.48
C ALA A 91 -7.58 -28.67 3.57
N LEU A 92 -6.94 -28.37 2.44
CA LEU A 92 -5.82 -27.40 2.40
C LEU A 92 -6.23 -26.02 2.90
N LEU A 93 -7.40 -25.52 2.51
CA LEU A 93 -7.88 -24.19 2.91
C LEU A 93 -8.31 -24.12 4.39
N THR A 94 -8.62 -25.25 5.01
CA THR A 94 -9.01 -25.34 6.42
C THR A 94 -7.87 -25.78 7.33
N GLU A 95 -6.68 -26.01 6.78
CA GLU A 95 -5.52 -26.42 7.55
C GLU A 95 -5.12 -25.33 8.56
N PRO A 96 -4.98 -25.68 9.88
CA PRO A 96 -4.62 -24.72 10.90
C PRO A 96 -3.23 -24.07 10.73
N SER A 97 -2.37 -24.73 9.94
CA SER A 97 -1.01 -24.24 9.62
C SER A 97 -0.98 -23.18 8.54
N LEU A 98 -2.13 -22.81 7.93
CA LEU A 98 -2.15 -21.70 6.98
C LEU A 98 -1.60 -20.43 7.65
N PRO A 99 -0.62 -19.77 7.00
CA PRO A 99 -0.02 -18.57 7.57
C PRO A 99 -1.10 -17.50 7.79
N THR A 100 -1.45 -17.29 9.04
CA THR A 100 -2.41 -16.26 9.40
C THR A 100 -1.73 -15.31 10.38
N TYR A 101 -1.88 -14.02 10.17
CA TYR A 101 -1.71 -13.02 11.21
C TYR A 101 -3.06 -12.65 11.81
N ALA A 102 -4.02 -13.59 11.73
CA ALA A 102 -5.29 -13.47 12.43
C ALA A 102 -5.04 -13.75 13.90
N GLY A 103 -5.09 -12.71 14.68
CA GLY A 103 -5.00 -12.77 16.14
C GLY A 103 -6.15 -12.00 16.75
N SER A 104 -6.27 -12.06 18.07
CA SER A 104 -7.16 -11.14 18.78
C SER A 104 -6.63 -9.69 18.65
N ALA A 105 -7.52 -8.72 18.89
CA ALA A 105 -7.10 -7.32 19.00
C ALA A 105 -6.07 -7.15 20.11
N GLU A 106 -6.22 -7.89 21.21
CA GLU A 106 -5.32 -7.90 22.36
C GLU A 106 -3.91 -8.38 22.00
N ASP A 107 -3.79 -9.48 21.22
CA ASP A 107 -2.51 -9.99 20.76
C ASP A 107 -1.83 -9.00 19.82
N THR A 108 -2.60 -8.36 18.93
CA THR A 108 -2.13 -7.32 18.01
C THR A 108 -1.60 -6.09 18.77
N ILE A 109 -2.32 -5.65 19.80
CA ILE A 109 -1.94 -4.53 20.66
C ILE A 109 -0.68 -4.89 21.47
N ALA A 110 -0.61 -6.10 22.01
CA ALA A 110 0.55 -6.58 22.73
C ALA A 110 1.80 -6.64 21.82
N LEU A 111 1.66 -7.13 20.56
CA LEU A 111 2.72 -7.16 19.58
C LEU A 111 3.23 -5.73 19.25
N MET A 112 2.30 -4.80 19.02
CA MET A 112 2.67 -3.38 18.82
C MET A 112 3.47 -2.86 20.00
N GLY A 113 3.06 -3.15 21.23
CA GLY A 113 3.76 -2.74 22.45
C GLY A 113 5.20 -3.29 22.53
N ARG A 114 5.39 -4.58 22.19
CA ARG A 114 6.73 -5.19 22.19
C ARG A 114 7.64 -4.57 21.12
N LEU A 115 7.16 -4.37 19.90
CA LEU A 115 7.94 -3.75 18.82
C LEU A 115 8.32 -2.30 19.15
N GLN A 116 7.39 -1.52 19.70
CA GLN A 116 7.70 -0.15 20.13
C GLN A 116 8.67 -0.09 21.30
N ALA A 117 8.62 -1.04 22.23
CA ALA A 117 9.58 -1.13 23.33
C ALA A 117 10.99 -1.46 22.83
N GLU A 118 11.10 -2.30 21.81
CA GLU A 118 12.38 -2.73 21.23
C GLU A 118 12.98 -1.68 20.27
N PHE A 119 12.16 -1.11 19.38
CA PHE A 119 12.63 -0.28 18.29
C PHE A 119 12.16 1.18 18.33
N GLY A 120 11.39 1.57 19.33
CA GLY A 120 10.82 2.92 19.41
C GLY A 120 11.83 4.04 19.59
N ALA A 121 13.09 3.73 19.97
CA ALA A 121 14.18 4.68 20.06
C ALA A 121 14.89 4.93 18.71
N GLU A 122 14.62 4.13 17.68
CA GLU A 122 15.24 4.26 16.37
C GLU A 122 14.69 5.49 15.62
N PRO A 123 15.53 6.49 15.31
CA PRO A 123 15.06 7.78 14.78
C PRO A 123 14.49 7.71 13.37
N THR A 124 14.75 6.62 12.65
CA THR A 124 14.25 6.37 11.30
C THR A 124 13.06 5.40 11.26
N LEU A 125 12.59 4.94 12.42
CA LEU A 125 11.42 4.07 12.50
C LEU A 125 10.24 4.77 13.18
N SER A 126 9.04 4.44 12.69
CA SER A 126 7.79 4.74 13.35
C SER A 126 6.78 3.61 13.11
N PHE A 127 5.65 3.64 13.79
CA PHE A 127 4.71 2.53 13.80
C PHE A 127 3.28 2.99 13.50
N ARG A 128 2.51 2.14 12.81
CA ARG A 128 1.06 2.29 12.59
C ARG A 128 0.39 0.92 12.62
N TYR A 129 -0.94 0.90 12.68
CA TYR A 129 -1.69 -0.31 12.38
C TYR A 129 -2.06 -0.34 10.90
N ALA A 130 -2.07 -1.53 10.28
CA ALA A 130 -2.59 -1.73 8.93
C ALA A 130 -3.70 -2.78 8.93
N LEU A 131 -4.79 -2.47 8.27
CA LEU A 131 -5.94 -3.35 8.14
C LEU A 131 -6.15 -3.69 6.65
N PRO A 132 -6.29 -4.97 6.29
CA PRO A 132 -6.35 -5.38 4.89
C PRO A 132 -7.65 -4.96 4.18
N GLY A 133 -8.64 -4.51 4.93
CA GLY A 133 -9.89 -3.96 4.44
C GLY A 133 -11.01 -4.08 5.46
N PRO A 134 -12.06 -3.27 5.34
CA PRO A 134 -13.16 -3.23 6.29
C PRO A 134 -13.96 -4.55 6.36
N GLN A 135 -13.95 -5.34 5.29
CA GLN A 135 -14.61 -6.65 5.23
C GLN A 135 -13.88 -7.76 5.97
N TYR A 136 -12.65 -7.51 6.41
CA TYR A 136 -11.81 -8.49 7.09
C TYR A 136 -11.72 -8.26 8.60
N VAL A 137 -12.45 -7.27 9.11
CA VAL A 137 -12.37 -6.88 10.53
C VAL A 137 -13.74 -6.58 11.10
N SER A 138 -14.03 -7.10 12.31
CA SER A 138 -15.26 -6.83 13.04
C SER A 138 -15.27 -5.42 13.66
N ASP A 139 -16.46 -4.91 14.01
CA ASP A 139 -16.61 -3.62 14.71
C ASP A 139 -15.90 -3.63 16.06
N ALA A 140 -15.95 -4.76 16.78
CA ALA A 140 -15.30 -4.91 18.08
C ALA A 140 -13.78 -4.84 17.96
N PHE A 141 -13.21 -5.51 16.94
CA PHE A 141 -11.78 -5.48 16.65
C PHE A 141 -11.34 -4.07 16.26
N LEU A 142 -12.04 -3.43 15.31
CA LEU A 142 -11.77 -2.07 14.87
C LEU A 142 -11.77 -1.07 16.01
N SER A 143 -12.77 -1.14 16.89
CA SER A 143 -12.90 -0.22 18.02
C SER A 143 -11.74 -0.34 19.00
N LYS A 144 -11.25 -1.56 19.27
CA LYS A 144 -10.11 -1.79 20.15
C LYS A 144 -8.81 -1.27 19.55
N ILE A 145 -8.55 -1.59 18.26
CA ILE A 145 -7.35 -1.11 17.55
C ILE A 145 -7.35 0.41 17.44
N ALA A 146 -8.49 1.03 17.12
CA ALA A 146 -8.61 2.48 17.06
C ALA A 146 -8.36 3.16 18.40
N ALA A 147 -8.88 2.58 19.49
CA ALA A 147 -8.65 3.10 20.84
C ALA A 147 -7.16 3.06 21.23
N ASP A 148 -6.47 1.93 20.96
CA ASP A 148 -5.04 1.80 21.21
C ASP A 148 -4.21 2.72 20.31
N ALA A 149 -4.53 2.81 19.01
CA ALA A 149 -3.87 3.72 18.08
C ALA A 149 -3.93 5.17 18.59
N LYS A 150 -5.12 5.61 18.99
CA LYS A 150 -5.32 6.94 19.59
C LYS A 150 -4.52 7.15 20.88
N ALA A 151 -4.51 6.16 21.77
CA ALA A 151 -3.75 6.21 23.03
C ALA A 151 -2.23 6.33 22.80
N ARG A 152 -1.72 5.71 21.73
CA ARG A 152 -0.30 5.78 21.32
C ARG A 152 0.04 6.99 20.45
N GLY A 153 -0.95 7.74 19.97
CA GLY A 153 -0.73 8.82 19.01
C GLY A 153 -0.25 8.33 17.63
N ILE A 154 -0.66 7.14 17.22
CA ILE A 154 -0.34 6.56 15.90
C ILE A 154 -1.61 6.43 15.06
N GLY A 155 -1.45 6.40 13.74
CA GLY A 155 -2.59 6.30 12.82
C GLY A 155 -2.88 4.88 12.36
N LEU A 156 -3.91 4.79 11.53
CA LEU A 156 -4.35 3.56 10.86
C LEU A 156 -4.16 3.66 9.35
N HIS A 157 -3.86 2.53 8.74
CA HIS A 157 -3.74 2.34 7.30
C HIS A 157 -4.71 1.22 6.89
N MET A 158 -5.60 1.47 5.92
CA MET A 158 -6.63 0.50 5.53
C MET A 158 -6.81 0.47 4.02
N ILE A 159 -6.81 -0.73 3.43
CA ILE A 159 -7.18 -0.88 2.02
C ILE A 159 -8.69 -0.73 1.88
N LEU A 160 -9.13 0.08 0.92
CA LEU A 160 -10.55 0.28 0.62
C LEU A 160 -10.79 0.24 -0.89
N TYR A 161 -11.74 -0.59 -1.32
CA TYR A 161 -12.20 -0.61 -2.72
C TYR A 161 -11.06 -0.71 -3.74
N GLU A 162 -10.11 -1.60 -3.46
CA GLU A 162 -8.97 -1.85 -4.36
C GLU A 162 -9.46 -2.38 -5.71
N SER A 163 -10.39 -3.33 -5.69
CA SER A 163 -10.96 -3.96 -6.87
C SER A 163 -12.48 -3.87 -6.91
N GLN A 164 -13.06 -4.18 -8.06
CA GLN A 164 -14.52 -4.31 -8.18
C GLN A 164 -15.08 -5.41 -7.27
N VAL A 165 -14.29 -6.44 -6.95
CA VAL A 165 -14.68 -7.49 -6.01
C VAL A 165 -14.82 -6.91 -4.60
N ASP A 166 -13.80 -6.18 -4.12
CA ASP A 166 -13.83 -5.58 -2.78
C ASP A 166 -14.99 -4.58 -2.63
N TRP A 167 -15.18 -3.75 -3.65
CA TRP A 167 -16.31 -2.84 -3.70
C TRP A 167 -17.64 -3.59 -3.59
N ALA A 168 -17.86 -4.64 -4.41
CA ALA A 168 -19.10 -5.41 -4.42
C ALA A 168 -19.34 -6.16 -3.10
N VAL A 169 -18.30 -6.71 -2.50
CA VAL A 169 -18.38 -7.35 -1.17
C VAL A 169 -18.83 -6.33 -0.13
N CYS A 170 -18.20 -5.15 -0.09
CA CYS A 170 -18.60 -4.10 0.85
C CYS A 170 -20.04 -3.62 0.63
N GLN A 171 -20.48 -3.48 -0.63
CA GLN A 171 -21.88 -3.14 -0.94
C GLN A 171 -22.88 -4.23 -0.47
N CYS A 172 -22.46 -5.48 -0.48
CA CYS A 172 -23.30 -6.58 0.02
C CYS A 172 -23.31 -6.65 1.55
N MET A 173 -22.16 -6.47 2.19
CA MET A 173 -22.01 -6.58 3.65
C MET A 173 -22.55 -5.35 4.39
N TYR A 174 -22.43 -4.17 3.80
CA TYR A 174 -22.77 -2.88 4.43
C TYR A 174 -23.77 -2.10 3.56
N PRO A 175 -25.07 -2.43 3.63
CA PRO A 175 -26.11 -1.76 2.80
C PRO A 175 -26.19 -0.27 3.01
N ASP A 176 -25.90 0.21 4.22
CA ASP A 176 -25.87 1.64 4.58
C ASP A 176 -24.56 2.35 4.20
N GLY A 177 -23.62 1.62 3.56
CA GLY A 177 -22.31 2.09 3.15
C GLY A 177 -21.20 1.79 4.16
N VAL A 178 -20.07 1.31 3.66
CA VAL A 178 -18.92 0.98 4.50
C VAL A 178 -18.29 2.22 5.14
N LEU A 179 -18.25 3.36 4.45
CA LEU A 179 -17.74 4.61 5.03
C LEU A 179 -18.67 5.14 6.11
N THR A 180 -20.00 4.99 5.98
CA THR A 180 -20.95 5.28 7.06
C THR A 180 -20.68 4.43 8.31
N ARG A 181 -20.35 3.14 8.12
CA ARG A 181 -19.91 2.27 9.23
C ARG A 181 -18.66 2.81 9.90
N LEU A 182 -17.62 3.13 9.12
CA LEU A 182 -16.35 3.64 9.64
C LEU A 182 -16.53 4.99 10.35
N ASP A 183 -17.40 5.87 9.83
CA ASP A 183 -17.72 7.15 10.45
C ASP A 183 -18.42 6.97 11.80
N ARG A 184 -19.41 6.07 11.86
CA ARG A 184 -20.11 5.72 13.11
C ARG A 184 -19.17 5.17 14.17
N LEU A 185 -18.14 4.43 13.79
CA LEU A 185 -17.09 3.93 14.67
C LEU A 185 -16.05 5.00 15.05
N GLY A 186 -16.17 6.22 14.52
CA GLY A 186 -15.24 7.32 14.78
C GLY A 186 -13.87 7.16 14.11
N LEU A 187 -13.78 6.33 13.08
CA LEU A 187 -12.52 6.03 12.39
C LEU A 187 -12.18 7.02 11.28
N LEU A 188 -13.19 7.67 10.68
CA LEU A 188 -12.95 8.66 9.64
C LEU A 188 -12.37 9.93 10.26
N SER A 189 -11.06 10.08 10.19
CA SER A 189 -10.30 11.19 10.76
C SER A 189 -8.99 11.40 9.99
N PRO A 190 -8.24 12.49 10.24
CA PRO A 190 -6.92 12.69 9.65
C PRO A 190 -5.89 11.61 10.00
N ASP A 191 -6.13 10.80 11.04
CA ASP A 191 -5.25 9.70 11.45
C ASP A 191 -5.48 8.41 10.64
N LEU A 192 -6.60 8.34 9.88
CA LEU A 192 -6.88 7.24 8.95
C LEU A 192 -6.34 7.56 7.57
N THR A 193 -5.59 6.63 7.01
CA THR A 193 -5.19 6.63 5.61
C THR A 193 -5.88 5.49 4.89
N LEU A 194 -6.66 5.81 3.86
CA LEU A 194 -7.30 4.83 2.99
C LEU A 194 -6.47 4.62 1.74
N VAL A 195 -6.18 3.37 1.42
CA VAL A 195 -5.34 2.99 0.28
C VAL A 195 -6.22 2.44 -0.84
N GLN A 196 -5.85 2.75 -2.06
CA GLN A 196 -6.51 2.41 -3.30
C GLN A 196 -7.70 3.33 -3.64
N GLY A 197 -8.85 3.15 -3.03
CA GLY A 197 -10.03 4.01 -3.27
C GLY A 197 -10.48 4.07 -4.74
N VAL A 198 -10.24 2.99 -5.52
CA VAL A 198 -10.46 2.98 -6.98
C VAL A 198 -11.94 3.15 -7.32
N TRP A 199 -12.83 2.60 -6.49
CA TRP A 199 -14.28 2.52 -6.74
C TRP A 199 -15.10 3.46 -5.85
N LEU A 200 -14.50 4.55 -5.36
CA LEU A 200 -15.21 5.57 -4.58
C LEU A 200 -16.26 6.30 -5.42
N SER A 201 -17.45 6.48 -4.87
CA SER A 201 -18.50 7.32 -5.41
C SER A 201 -18.24 8.80 -5.09
N ALA A 202 -19.01 9.72 -5.73
CA ALA A 202 -18.88 11.15 -5.46
C ALA A 202 -19.22 11.49 -4.00
N SER A 203 -20.31 10.93 -3.47
CA SER A 203 -20.74 11.16 -2.08
C SER A 203 -19.75 10.62 -1.05
N GLU A 204 -19.08 9.50 -1.36
CA GLU A 204 -18.03 8.96 -0.51
C GLU A 204 -16.78 9.87 -0.51
N ILE A 205 -16.42 10.45 -1.66
CA ILE A 205 -15.34 11.44 -1.76
C ILE A 205 -15.66 12.68 -0.90
N GLU A 206 -16.88 13.20 -0.98
CA GLU A 206 -17.33 14.33 -0.15
C GLU A 206 -17.24 14.01 1.35
N LEU A 207 -17.67 12.81 1.76
CA LEU A 207 -17.57 12.38 3.15
C LEU A 207 -16.10 12.30 3.63
N LEU A 208 -15.22 11.71 2.83
CA LEU A 208 -13.79 11.61 3.16
C LEU A 208 -13.14 12.99 3.28
N ALA A 209 -13.47 13.91 2.37
CA ALA A 209 -13.00 15.30 2.42
C ALA A 209 -13.46 16.01 3.71
N ALA A 210 -14.75 15.87 4.05
CA ALA A 210 -15.31 16.46 5.27
C ALA A 210 -14.68 15.93 6.56
N ARG A 211 -14.10 14.74 6.54
CA ARG A 211 -13.42 14.10 7.68
C ARG A 211 -11.89 14.26 7.66
N GLY A 212 -11.34 14.87 6.62
CA GLY A 212 -9.90 15.10 6.48
C GLY A 212 -9.07 13.81 6.28
N VAL A 213 -9.71 12.74 5.81
CA VAL A 213 -9.06 11.46 5.56
C VAL A 213 -8.06 11.58 4.41
N CYS A 214 -6.88 10.98 4.57
CA CYS A 214 -5.87 10.90 3.53
C CYS A 214 -6.09 9.65 2.65
N THR A 215 -5.77 9.74 1.35
CA THR A 215 -5.81 8.58 0.45
C THR A 215 -4.47 8.32 -0.20
N VAL A 216 -4.21 7.05 -0.55
CA VAL A 216 -3.03 6.63 -1.33
C VAL A 216 -3.49 5.92 -2.59
N SER A 217 -3.00 6.34 -3.74
CA SER A 217 -3.22 5.66 -5.01
C SER A 217 -1.96 4.90 -5.44
N THR A 218 -2.14 3.77 -6.13
CA THR A 218 -1.05 2.93 -6.67
C THR A 218 -1.33 2.62 -8.14
N PRO A 219 -1.16 3.59 -9.04
CA PRO A 219 -1.60 3.50 -10.43
C PRO A 219 -1.05 2.31 -11.20
N GLY A 220 0.24 2.05 -11.11
CA GLY A 220 0.91 0.94 -11.81
C GLY A 220 0.34 -0.42 -11.38
N SER A 221 0.21 -0.63 -10.08
CA SER A 221 -0.39 -1.83 -9.52
C SER A 221 -1.85 -2.01 -9.95
N ASN A 222 -2.64 -0.93 -9.91
CA ASN A 222 -4.06 -0.97 -10.28
C ASN A 222 -4.25 -1.37 -11.75
N LEU A 223 -3.42 -0.87 -12.65
CA LEU A 223 -3.45 -1.26 -14.05
C LEU A 223 -3.02 -2.71 -14.25
N ARG A 224 -1.92 -3.13 -13.63
CA ARG A 224 -1.39 -4.49 -13.74
C ARG A 224 -2.39 -5.55 -13.24
N LEU A 225 -3.07 -5.27 -12.14
CA LEU A 225 -4.07 -6.15 -11.55
C LEU A 225 -5.48 -5.96 -12.15
N ARG A 226 -5.66 -5.00 -13.05
CA ARG A 226 -6.95 -4.67 -13.69
C ARG A 226 -8.02 -4.27 -12.66
N HIS A 227 -7.60 -3.55 -11.63
CA HIS A 227 -8.48 -3.07 -10.56
C HIS A 227 -9.34 -1.88 -11.01
N GLY A 228 -8.85 -1.09 -11.94
CA GLY A 228 -9.47 0.13 -12.44
C GLY A 228 -8.55 1.34 -12.34
N ILE A 229 -9.12 2.52 -12.50
CA ILE A 229 -8.40 3.80 -12.41
C ILE A 229 -9.05 4.64 -11.31
N ALA A 230 -8.25 5.04 -10.30
CA ALA A 230 -8.71 5.91 -9.23
C ALA A 230 -9.07 7.31 -9.76
N ARG A 231 -10.08 7.93 -9.16
CA ARG A 231 -10.61 9.26 -9.55
C ARG A 231 -9.76 10.38 -8.94
N LEU A 232 -8.48 10.50 -9.36
CA LEU A 232 -7.52 11.43 -8.77
C LEU A 232 -7.97 12.90 -8.87
N GLY A 233 -8.48 13.33 -10.01
CA GLY A 233 -8.99 14.68 -10.19
C GLY A 233 -10.09 15.03 -9.17
N PRO A 234 -11.19 14.28 -9.08
CA PRO A 234 -12.22 14.49 -8.07
C PRO A 234 -11.71 14.45 -6.62
N LEU A 235 -10.78 13.56 -6.28
CA LEU A 235 -10.20 13.50 -4.93
C LEU A 235 -9.43 14.78 -4.57
N LEU A 236 -8.56 15.25 -5.47
CA LEU A 236 -7.77 16.47 -5.27
C LEU A 236 -8.66 17.71 -5.22
N ARG A 237 -9.66 17.83 -6.11
CA ARG A 237 -10.64 18.95 -6.08
C ARG A 237 -11.44 19.03 -4.80
N ALA A 238 -11.75 17.87 -4.20
CA ALA A 238 -12.40 17.80 -2.89
C ALA A 238 -11.48 18.19 -1.73
N GLY A 239 -10.20 18.50 -2.00
CA GLY A 239 -9.21 18.85 -0.98
C GLY A 239 -8.69 17.65 -0.19
N ILE A 240 -8.90 16.43 -0.67
CA ILE A 240 -8.36 15.23 -0.03
C ILE A 240 -6.85 15.17 -0.29
N PRO A 241 -6.02 15.01 0.74
CA PRO A 241 -4.60 14.75 0.55
C PRO A 241 -4.41 13.38 -0.11
N VAL A 242 -4.03 13.37 -1.39
CA VAL A 242 -3.73 12.15 -2.15
C VAL A 242 -2.23 11.93 -2.16
N ALA A 243 -1.79 10.76 -1.73
CA ALA A 243 -0.41 10.29 -1.86
C ALA A 243 -0.30 9.21 -2.94
N LEU A 244 0.93 8.88 -3.34
CA LEU A 244 1.23 7.79 -4.26
C LEU A 244 2.07 6.70 -3.60
N GLY A 245 1.95 5.48 -4.12
CA GLY A 245 2.77 4.35 -3.75
C GLY A 245 2.86 3.34 -4.89
N THR A 246 3.88 2.47 -4.86
CA THR A 246 4.10 1.39 -5.82
C THR A 246 3.29 0.13 -5.49
N ASN A 247 2.73 0.05 -4.30
CA ASN A 247 2.11 -1.12 -3.66
C ASN A 247 3.15 -2.18 -3.25
N ASN A 248 3.88 -2.75 -4.19
CA ASN A 248 5.10 -3.51 -3.95
C ASN A 248 5.83 -3.77 -5.28
N ARG A 249 7.12 -4.09 -5.20
CA ARG A 249 7.99 -4.33 -6.34
C ARG A 249 7.49 -5.41 -7.31
N ALA A 250 6.83 -6.45 -6.81
CA ALA A 250 6.30 -7.51 -7.67
C ALA A 250 5.13 -7.05 -8.55
N LEU A 251 4.53 -5.92 -8.23
CA LEU A 251 3.40 -5.32 -8.96
C LEU A 251 3.81 -4.10 -9.78
N ALA A 252 4.82 -3.37 -9.36
CA ALA A 252 5.31 -2.16 -10.06
C ALA A 252 6.60 -2.40 -10.88
N ASP A 253 7.21 -3.59 -10.77
CA ASP A 253 8.47 -4.00 -11.37
C ASP A 253 9.71 -3.28 -10.78
N ASP A 254 9.57 -2.03 -10.38
CA ASP A 254 10.56 -1.20 -9.69
C ASP A 254 9.90 -0.33 -8.60
N GLU A 255 10.70 0.52 -7.97
CA GLU A 255 10.24 1.50 -6.97
C GLU A 255 10.43 2.94 -7.49
N ASP A 256 10.24 3.16 -8.81
CA ASP A 256 10.37 4.47 -9.45
C ASP A 256 9.11 5.33 -9.24
N MET A 257 9.12 6.12 -8.18
CA MET A 257 8.01 7.01 -7.83
C MET A 257 7.82 8.16 -8.83
N LEU A 258 8.84 8.54 -9.61
CA LEU A 258 8.70 9.55 -10.67
C LEU A 258 7.91 8.98 -11.86
N SER A 259 8.14 7.71 -12.18
CA SER A 259 7.34 6.99 -13.18
C SER A 259 5.90 6.79 -12.74
N GLU A 260 5.66 6.44 -11.46
CA GLU A 260 4.30 6.37 -10.88
C GLU A 260 3.58 7.73 -10.92
N LEU A 261 4.29 8.82 -10.62
CA LEU A 261 3.73 10.18 -10.70
C LEU A 261 3.29 10.52 -12.13
N ARG A 262 4.15 10.24 -13.12
CA ARG A 262 3.83 10.47 -14.54
C ARG A 262 2.64 9.65 -14.97
N LEU A 263 2.56 8.39 -14.57
CA LEU A 263 1.42 7.51 -14.83
C LEU A 263 0.14 8.07 -14.20
N ALA A 264 0.19 8.47 -12.94
CA ALA A 264 -0.93 9.10 -12.23
C ALA A 264 -1.44 10.34 -12.94
N ALA A 265 -0.52 11.21 -13.37
CA ALA A 265 -0.84 12.44 -14.11
C ALA A 265 -1.53 12.15 -15.45
N GLY A 266 -1.07 11.12 -16.17
CA GLY A 266 -1.68 10.67 -17.43
C GLY A 266 -3.09 10.11 -17.21
N LEU A 267 -3.25 9.24 -16.20
CA LEU A 267 -4.53 8.61 -15.90
C LEU A 267 -5.57 9.61 -15.36
N ALA A 268 -5.17 10.60 -14.58
CA ALA A 268 -6.07 11.66 -14.14
C ALA A 268 -6.73 12.37 -15.33
N ARG A 269 -5.96 12.67 -16.37
CA ARG A 269 -6.49 13.28 -17.61
C ARG A 269 -7.51 12.40 -18.33
N VAL A 270 -7.26 11.09 -18.40
CA VAL A 270 -8.16 10.13 -19.06
C VAL A 270 -9.49 10.01 -18.32
N THR A 271 -9.46 9.92 -17.00
CA THR A 271 -10.67 9.79 -16.18
C THR A 271 -11.53 11.05 -16.24
N ASP A 272 -10.93 12.23 -16.24
CA ASP A 272 -11.67 13.48 -16.33
C ASP A 272 -12.38 13.61 -17.69
N ILE A 273 -11.71 13.31 -18.80
CA ILE A 273 -12.30 13.29 -20.15
C ILE A 273 -13.46 12.29 -20.22
N SER A 274 -13.24 11.06 -19.79
CA SER A 274 -14.23 9.97 -19.91
C SER A 274 -15.47 10.18 -19.04
N GLN A 275 -15.38 10.99 -18.00
CA GLN A 275 -16.47 11.28 -17.06
C GLN A 275 -17.15 12.64 -17.34
N GLY A 276 -16.79 13.32 -18.42
CA GLY A 276 -17.37 14.59 -18.81
C GLY A 276 -17.00 15.76 -17.86
N GLY A 277 -15.88 15.63 -17.17
CA GLY A 277 -15.33 16.71 -16.35
C GLY A 277 -14.88 17.91 -17.18
N PRO A 278 -14.74 19.10 -16.58
CA PRO A 278 -14.19 20.25 -17.26
C PRO A 278 -12.80 19.95 -17.82
N TRP A 279 -12.58 20.24 -19.07
CA TRP A 279 -11.34 19.93 -19.78
C TRP A 279 -10.12 20.71 -19.27
N ASP A 280 -10.34 21.80 -18.56
CA ASP A 280 -9.34 22.70 -17.97
C ASP A 280 -9.09 22.45 -16.46
N ASP A 281 -9.89 21.58 -15.82
CA ASP A 281 -9.84 21.29 -14.39
C ASP A 281 -8.94 20.08 -14.07
N ARG A 282 -7.69 20.19 -14.40
CA ARG A 282 -6.67 19.15 -14.12
C ARG A 282 -5.80 19.54 -12.92
N PRO A 283 -5.29 18.54 -12.18
CA PRO A 283 -4.36 18.80 -11.10
C PRO A 283 -3.14 19.60 -11.59
N THR A 284 -2.77 20.63 -10.84
CA THR A 284 -1.56 21.41 -11.10
C THR A 284 -0.31 20.55 -10.90
N THR A 285 0.80 20.92 -11.52
CA THR A 285 2.07 20.22 -11.32
C THR A 285 2.51 20.22 -9.85
N ALA A 286 2.25 21.31 -9.13
CA ALA A 286 2.54 21.39 -7.69
C ALA A 286 1.70 20.40 -6.86
N GLU A 287 0.42 20.27 -7.13
CA GLU A 287 -0.45 19.27 -6.47
C GLU A 287 0.03 17.84 -6.77
N GLN A 288 0.45 17.58 -8.00
CA GLN A 288 0.97 16.28 -8.41
C GLN A 288 2.26 15.94 -7.67
N PHE A 289 3.23 16.86 -7.57
CA PHE A 289 4.43 16.65 -6.74
C PHE A 289 4.10 16.53 -5.25
N GLY A 290 3.09 17.24 -4.77
CA GLY A 290 2.57 17.09 -3.41
C GLY A 290 2.20 15.64 -3.08
N MET A 291 1.75 14.84 -4.06
CA MET A 291 1.43 13.42 -3.86
C MET A 291 2.66 12.58 -3.49
N LEU A 292 3.85 12.93 -3.95
CA LEU A 292 5.11 12.25 -3.59
C LEU A 292 5.74 12.77 -2.31
N THR A 293 5.41 13.98 -1.89
CA THR A 293 6.13 14.71 -0.84
C THR A 293 5.25 14.95 0.39
N GLU A 294 4.60 16.07 0.50
CA GLU A 294 3.82 16.46 1.69
C GLU A 294 2.65 15.53 1.97
N ASN A 295 1.93 15.13 0.93
CA ASN A 295 0.81 14.21 1.07
C ASN A 295 1.31 12.78 1.39
N GLY A 296 2.44 12.37 0.81
CA GLY A 296 3.14 11.12 1.16
C GLY A 296 3.48 11.09 2.65
N ALA A 297 4.13 12.14 3.15
CA ALA A 297 4.46 12.27 4.57
C ALA A 297 3.20 12.27 5.46
N ARG A 298 2.15 12.98 5.06
CA ARG A 298 0.88 13.00 5.78
C ARG A 298 0.23 11.62 5.84
N ALA A 299 0.20 10.89 4.72
CA ALA A 299 -0.40 9.57 4.62
C ALA A 299 0.22 8.53 5.57
N ILE A 300 1.49 8.73 5.92
CA ILE A 300 2.21 7.81 6.80
C ILE A 300 2.42 8.36 8.23
N GLY A 301 1.80 9.51 8.57
CA GLY A 301 1.85 10.10 9.90
C GLY A 301 3.09 10.94 10.19
N LEU A 302 3.81 11.38 9.16
CA LEU A 302 5.02 12.22 9.26
C LEU A 302 4.78 13.66 8.77
N ALA A 303 3.52 14.13 8.81
CA ALA A 303 3.17 15.50 8.43
C ALA A 303 3.95 16.54 9.25
N GLY A 304 4.56 17.51 8.55
CA GLY A 304 5.38 18.54 9.19
C GLY A 304 6.78 18.08 9.61
N ILE A 305 7.08 16.77 9.50
CA ILE A 305 8.38 16.17 9.82
C ILE A 305 9.18 15.90 8.54
N ALA A 306 8.54 15.30 7.54
CA ALA A 306 9.10 14.96 6.24
C ALA A 306 8.28 15.57 5.09
N GLY A 307 8.76 15.42 3.85
CA GLY A 307 8.08 15.87 2.64
C GLY A 307 8.29 17.35 2.28
N ARG A 308 9.05 18.10 3.07
CA ARG A 308 9.41 19.52 2.84
C ARG A 308 10.84 19.82 3.18
N LEU A 309 11.46 20.72 2.41
CA LEU A 309 12.76 21.29 2.73
C LEU A 309 12.56 22.59 3.55
N VAL A 310 12.59 22.46 4.87
CA VAL A 310 12.40 23.57 5.81
C VAL A 310 13.46 23.51 6.91
N VAL A 311 13.85 24.67 7.45
CA VAL A 311 14.78 24.73 8.58
C VAL A 311 14.15 24.03 9.79
N GLY A 312 14.88 23.10 10.38
CA GLY A 312 14.40 22.25 11.50
C GLY A 312 13.63 21.00 11.07
N GLY A 313 13.39 20.79 9.77
CA GLY A 313 12.84 19.55 9.23
C GLY A 313 13.88 18.43 9.17
N HIS A 314 13.42 17.20 8.93
CA HIS A 314 14.32 16.08 8.67
C HIS A 314 15.09 16.31 7.36
N ALA A 315 16.37 15.99 7.35
CA ALA A 315 17.20 16.03 6.15
C ALA A 315 17.00 14.74 5.33
N ASP A 316 15.76 14.54 4.88
CA ASP A 316 15.34 13.47 3.96
C ASP A 316 15.11 14.13 2.60
N LEU A 317 16.02 13.92 1.66
CA LEU A 317 15.96 14.59 0.36
C LEU A 317 16.56 13.73 -0.76
N MET A 318 16.14 14.02 -1.98
CA MET A 318 16.80 13.53 -3.18
C MET A 318 17.28 14.70 -4.05
N ALA A 319 18.29 14.45 -4.88
CA ALA A 319 18.69 15.36 -5.94
C ALA A 319 18.59 14.65 -7.30
N LEU A 320 18.16 15.41 -8.31
CA LEU A 320 18.08 14.96 -9.68
C LEU A 320 19.18 15.63 -10.54
N SER A 321 19.81 14.85 -11.40
CA SER A 321 20.63 15.40 -12.46
C SER A 321 19.71 15.94 -13.57
N LEU A 322 19.86 17.19 -13.95
CA LEU A 322 19.09 17.79 -15.02
C LEU A 322 19.62 17.39 -16.42
N GLN A 323 20.79 16.80 -16.52
CA GLN A 323 21.48 16.51 -17.75
C GLN A 323 20.68 15.64 -18.73
N GLY A 324 19.89 14.67 -18.20
CA GLY A 324 18.99 13.83 -19.00
C GLY A 324 17.62 14.47 -19.23
N ILE A 325 17.24 15.42 -18.39
CA ILE A 325 15.96 16.11 -18.40
C ILE A 325 16.00 17.31 -19.37
N GLU A 326 17.08 18.07 -19.35
CA GLU A 326 17.34 19.21 -20.24
C GLU A 326 17.89 18.72 -21.59
N GLY A 327 17.00 18.32 -22.51
CA GLY A 327 17.39 17.95 -23.87
C GLY A 327 17.43 19.16 -24.82
N PRO A 328 18.04 19.03 -25.99
CA PRO A 328 18.16 20.13 -27.00
C PRO A 328 16.80 20.60 -27.55
N SER A 329 15.73 19.91 -27.27
CA SER A 329 14.37 20.22 -27.69
C SER A 329 13.48 20.79 -26.57
N LEU A 330 14.09 21.28 -25.50
CA LEU A 330 13.31 21.92 -24.42
C LEU A 330 12.68 23.22 -24.90
N ASP A 331 11.41 23.35 -24.69
CA ASP A 331 10.73 24.64 -24.67
C ASP A 331 11.33 25.48 -23.55
N LEU A 332 12.02 26.56 -23.88
CA LEU A 332 12.65 27.45 -22.89
C LEU A 332 11.63 28.13 -22.00
N ASP A 333 10.34 28.17 -22.41
CA ASP A 333 9.25 28.72 -21.65
C ASP A 333 8.59 27.71 -20.70
N ALA A 334 8.90 26.40 -20.84
CA ALA A 334 8.38 25.38 -19.95
C ALA A 334 9.02 25.46 -18.56
N SER A 335 8.22 25.37 -17.51
CA SER A 335 8.76 25.37 -16.15
C SER A 335 9.63 24.12 -15.90
N LEU A 336 10.72 24.29 -15.14
CA LEU A 336 11.60 23.17 -14.76
C LEU A 336 10.83 22.03 -14.12
N ILE A 337 9.85 22.34 -13.26
CA ILE A 337 9.07 21.33 -12.56
C ILE A 337 8.17 20.53 -13.51
N ASP A 338 7.64 21.15 -14.58
CA ASP A 338 6.89 20.44 -15.60
C ASP A 338 7.80 19.52 -16.41
N ASN A 339 9.03 19.95 -16.69
CA ASN A 339 10.02 19.11 -17.36
C ASN A 339 10.40 17.90 -16.49
N ILE A 340 10.59 18.09 -15.19
CA ILE A 340 10.84 16.99 -14.24
C ILE A 340 9.65 16.02 -14.27
N LEU A 341 8.41 16.50 -14.12
CA LEU A 341 7.21 15.65 -14.16
C LEU A 341 7.14 14.78 -15.43
N ASN A 342 7.40 15.39 -16.58
CA ASN A 342 7.20 14.73 -17.86
C ASN A 342 8.37 13.83 -18.29
N ARG A 343 9.58 14.01 -17.76
CA ARG A 343 10.81 13.39 -18.29
C ARG A 343 11.65 12.66 -17.27
N ALA A 344 11.68 13.14 -16.00
CA ALA A 344 12.53 12.53 -14.97
C ALA A 344 12.11 11.10 -14.64
N SER A 345 13.09 10.29 -14.32
CA SER A 345 12.95 8.90 -13.89
C SER A 345 13.96 8.57 -12.79
N ALA A 346 13.92 7.40 -12.23
CA ALA A 346 14.90 6.94 -11.26
C ALA A 346 16.36 7.04 -11.74
N ARG A 347 16.59 7.01 -13.07
CA ARG A 347 17.94 7.14 -13.66
C ARG A 347 18.56 8.52 -13.47
N ASP A 348 17.72 9.53 -13.25
CA ASP A 348 18.17 10.91 -13.06
C ASP A 348 18.47 11.22 -11.59
N VAL A 349 18.20 10.28 -10.67
CA VAL A 349 18.54 10.42 -9.26
C VAL A 349 20.04 10.34 -9.08
N CYS A 350 20.66 11.42 -8.61
CA CYS A 350 22.10 11.47 -8.36
C CYS A 350 22.47 11.45 -6.87
N LEU A 351 21.50 11.71 -5.96
CA LEU A 351 21.72 11.63 -4.52
C LEU A 351 20.40 11.30 -3.81
N THR A 352 20.50 10.46 -2.78
CA THR A 352 19.45 10.23 -1.78
C THR A 352 20.04 10.33 -0.38
N MET A 353 19.43 11.14 0.46
CA MET A 353 19.84 11.38 1.84
C MET A 353 18.66 11.06 2.78
N VAL A 354 18.95 10.35 3.86
CA VAL A 354 17.97 10.02 4.92
C VAL A 354 18.54 10.40 6.27
N ALA A 355 17.80 11.16 7.04
CA ALA A 355 18.22 11.65 8.35
C ALA A 355 19.59 12.37 8.34
N GLY A 356 19.91 13.09 7.25
CA GLY A 356 21.19 13.77 7.06
C GLY A 356 22.35 12.89 6.57
N GLU A 357 22.14 11.59 6.41
CA GLU A 357 23.15 10.67 5.91
C GLU A 357 22.91 10.35 4.44
N VAL A 358 23.96 10.49 3.62
CA VAL A 358 23.91 10.11 2.21
C VAL A 358 23.85 8.59 2.12
N ARG A 359 22.77 8.06 1.53
CA ARG A 359 22.55 6.60 1.33
C ARG A 359 22.81 6.15 -0.10
N TYR A 360 22.64 7.06 -1.06
CA TYR A 360 22.94 6.80 -2.46
C TYR A 360 23.57 8.03 -3.09
N ARG A 361 24.59 7.85 -3.91
CA ARG A 361 25.26 8.91 -4.66
C ARG A 361 25.83 8.36 -5.98
N GLU A 362 25.48 9.02 -7.09
CA GLU A 362 26.07 8.78 -8.43
C GLU A 362 26.18 7.29 -8.81
N GLY A 363 25.09 6.53 -8.66
CA GLY A 363 25.05 5.10 -9.00
C GLY A 363 25.46 4.13 -7.88
N ALA A 364 25.98 4.64 -6.75
CA ALA A 364 26.51 3.80 -5.68
C ALA A 364 25.72 3.97 -4.36
N LEU A 365 25.28 2.86 -3.79
CA LEU A 365 24.79 2.81 -2.41
C LEU A 365 25.96 2.98 -1.45
N GLN A 366 25.74 3.73 -0.36
CA GLN A 366 26.76 3.97 0.63
C GLN A 366 26.73 2.89 1.71
N GLY A 367 27.87 2.18 1.89
CA GLY A 367 28.00 1.14 2.91
C GLY A 367 27.30 -0.19 2.59
N ILE A 368 26.72 -0.35 1.41
CA ILE A 368 25.98 -1.56 1.02
C ILE A 368 26.51 -2.07 -0.34
N ASP A 369 26.86 -3.33 -0.38
CA ASP A 369 27.18 -4.04 -1.62
C ASP A 369 25.88 -4.60 -2.25
N ARG A 370 25.46 -4.00 -3.35
CA ARG A 370 24.24 -4.39 -4.07
C ARG A 370 24.28 -5.83 -4.59
N GLU A 371 25.46 -6.33 -4.96
CA GLU A 371 25.58 -7.70 -5.46
C GLU A 371 25.44 -8.71 -4.32
N CYS A 372 26.02 -8.43 -3.17
CA CYS A 372 25.84 -9.22 -1.96
C CYS A 372 24.36 -9.30 -1.57
N VAL A 373 23.68 -8.16 -1.50
CA VAL A 373 22.23 -8.08 -1.17
C VAL A 373 21.38 -8.87 -2.17
N SER A 374 21.68 -8.75 -3.46
CA SER A 374 20.98 -9.51 -4.51
C SER A 374 21.25 -11.01 -4.41
N GLY A 375 22.43 -11.38 -3.95
CA GLY A 375 22.83 -12.78 -3.66
C GLY A 375 21.97 -13.39 -2.54
N LEU A 376 21.80 -12.69 -1.43
CA LEU A 376 20.96 -13.11 -0.31
C LEU A 376 19.51 -13.36 -0.76
N LEU A 377 18.94 -12.46 -1.56
CA LEU A 377 17.57 -12.66 -2.06
C LEU A 377 17.48 -13.85 -3.01
N ARG A 378 18.46 -14.06 -3.90
CA ARG A 378 18.47 -15.23 -4.81
C ARG A 378 18.51 -16.54 -4.04
N GLU A 379 19.31 -16.61 -2.98
CA GLU A 379 19.39 -17.77 -2.10
C GLU A 379 18.05 -18.05 -1.41
N ALA A 380 17.44 -17.03 -0.79
CA ALA A 380 16.12 -17.13 -0.15
C ALA A 380 15.04 -17.59 -1.14
N LEU A 381 15.01 -17.05 -2.36
CA LEU A 381 14.07 -17.44 -3.42
C LEU A 381 14.30 -18.88 -3.90
N THR A 382 15.54 -19.34 -3.98
CA THR A 382 15.88 -20.71 -4.38
C THR A 382 15.36 -21.70 -3.35
N TYR A 383 15.58 -21.42 -2.06
CA TYR A 383 15.06 -22.24 -0.97
C TYR A 383 13.52 -22.29 -0.99
N SER A 384 12.87 -21.14 -1.11
CA SER A 384 11.40 -21.03 -1.17
C SER A 384 10.82 -21.83 -2.35
N ARG A 385 11.42 -21.75 -3.54
CA ARG A 385 10.95 -22.50 -4.73
C ARG A 385 11.10 -24.02 -4.56
N ALA A 386 12.16 -24.47 -3.92
CA ALA A 386 12.40 -25.89 -3.65
C ALA A 386 11.36 -26.49 -2.69
N ALA A 387 10.78 -25.67 -1.82
CA ALA A 387 9.73 -26.04 -0.87
C ALA A 387 8.30 -25.93 -1.44
N ALA A 388 8.13 -25.48 -2.69
CA ALA A 388 6.82 -25.31 -3.30
C ALA A 388 6.13 -26.66 -3.57
N ASP A 389 4.84 -26.75 -3.21
CA ASP A 389 4.03 -27.93 -3.51
C ASP A 389 3.79 -28.06 -5.03
N PRO A 390 4.18 -29.16 -5.68
CA PRO A 390 3.97 -29.37 -7.11
C PRO A 390 2.49 -29.46 -7.54
N ALA A 391 1.58 -29.82 -6.63
CA ALA A 391 0.14 -29.86 -6.91
C ALA A 391 -0.53 -28.47 -6.94
N TRP A 392 0.15 -27.44 -6.43
CA TRP A 392 -0.42 -26.10 -6.28
C TRP A 392 -0.96 -25.47 -7.58
N PRO A 393 -0.35 -25.59 -8.77
CA PRO A 393 -0.91 -25.01 -10.00
C PRO A 393 -2.30 -25.50 -10.36
N GLU A 394 -2.58 -26.80 -10.14
CA GLU A 394 -3.88 -27.41 -10.41
C GLU A 394 -4.91 -26.97 -9.38
N LEU A 395 -4.58 -27.07 -8.09
CA LEU A 395 -5.42 -26.60 -6.98
C LEU A 395 -5.75 -25.11 -7.10
N TRP A 396 -4.79 -24.30 -7.53
CA TRP A 396 -5.01 -22.89 -7.80
C TRP A 396 -5.97 -22.62 -8.96
N SER A 397 -5.90 -23.43 -10.01
CA SER A 397 -6.83 -23.31 -11.14
C SER A 397 -8.27 -23.57 -10.72
N GLU A 398 -8.49 -24.61 -9.91
CA GLU A 398 -9.78 -24.93 -9.31
C GLU A 398 -10.28 -23.81 -8.40
N LEU A 399 -9.47 -23.39 -7.42
CA LEU A 399 -9.79 -22.32 -6.48
C LEU A 399 -10.19 -21.04 -7.21
N ARG A 400 -9.43 -20.66 -8.24
CA ARG A 400 -9.69 -19.47 -9.04
C ARG A 400 -11.04 -19.51 -9.76
N ALA A 401 -11.45 -20.70 -10.26
CA ALA A 401 -12.75 -20.87 -10.90
C ALA A 401 -13.89 -20.66 -9.90
N HIS A 402 -13.78 -21.26 -8.72
CA HIS A 402 -14.78 -21.12 -7.65
C HIS A 402 -14.86 -19.69 -7.08
N LEU A 403 -13.73 -19.02 -6.89
CA LEU A 403 -13.69 -17.60 -6.47
C LEU A 403 -14.35 -16.68 -7.51
N ARG A 404 -14.11 -16.91 -8.81
CA ARG A 404 -14.76 -16.16 -9.89
C ARG A 404 -16.28 -16.33 -9.87
N TYR A 405 -16.76 -17.54 -9.67
CA TYR A 405 -18.19 -17.81 -9.56
C TYR A 405 -18.79 -17.12 -8.34
N HIS A 406 -18.17 -17.28 -7.17
CA HIS A 406 -18.63 -16.72 -5.91
C HIS A 406 -18.72 -15.18 -5.97
N TYR A 407 -17.64 -14.52 -6.34
CA TYR A 407 -17.60 -13.04 -6.38
C TYR A 407 -18.32 -12.46 -7.61
N GLY A 408 -18.44 -13.19 -8.71
CA GLY A 408 -19.22 -12.79 -9.87
C GLY A 408 -20.70 -12.56 -9.54
N ALA A 409 -21.28 -13.40 -8.68
CA ALA A 409 -22.63 -13.23 -8.18
C ALA A 409 -22.79 -11.96 -7.34
N LYS A 410 -21.80 -11.65 -6.47
CA LYS A 410 -21.80 -10.44 -5.64
C LYS A 410 -21.67 -9.17 -6.47
N ILE A 411 -20.81 -9.15 -7.48
CA ILE A 411 -20.67 -8.02 -8.41
C ILE A 411 -22.01 -7.75 -9.12
N LYS A 412 -22.69 -8.80 -9.59
CA LYS A 412 -24.00 -8.65 -10.25
C LYS A 412 -25.03 -8.05 -9.30
N LEU A 413 -25.12 -8.55 -8.07
CA LEU A 413 -26.04 -8.07 -7.05
C LEU A 413 -25.77 -6.60 -6.68
N ALA A 414 -24.51 -6.25 -6.44
CA ALA A 414 -24.11 -4.88 -6.09
C ALA A 414 -24.47 -3.87 -7.20
N ARG A 415 -24.24 -4.23 -8.47
CA ARG A 415 -24.62 -3.40 -9.62
C ARG A 415 -26.14 -3.23 -9.76
N GLN A 416 -26.92 -4.27 -9.49
CA GLN A 416 -28.38 -4.19 -9.50
C GLN A 416 -28.90 -3.22 -8.44
N ARG A 417 -28.34 -3.25 -7.22
CA ARG A 417 -28.70 -2.31 -6.14
C ARG A 417 -28.37 -0.86 -6.52
N LEU A 418 -27.20 -0.62 -7.13
CA LEU A 418 -26.81 0.71 -7.56
C LEU A 418 -27.75 1.30 -8.62
N ASN A 419 -28.27 0.47 -9.53
CA ASN A 419 -29.19 0.90 -10.59
C ASN A 419 -30.64 1.08 -10.10
N SER A 420 -30.97 0.63 -8.89
CA SER A 420 -32.30 0.74 -8.29
C SER A 420 -32.38 1.82 -7.20
N ALA A 421 -31.27 2.41 -6.83
CA ALA A 421 -31.19 3.55 -5.90
C ALA A 421 -31.04 4.87 -6.67
#